data_7c985efbc6fe90e8f6fb85380276d65d
#
_entry.id   7c985efbc6fe90e8f6fb85380276d65d
#
_cell.length_a   1.000
_cell.length_b   1.000
_cell.length_c   1.000
_cell.angle_alpha   90.00
_cell.angle_beta   90.00
_cell.angle_gamma   90.00
#
_symmetry.space_group_name_H-M   'P 1'
#
loop_
_entity.id
_entity.type
_entity.pdbx_description
1 polymer ?
#
loop_
_entity_poly.entity_id
_entity_poly.type
_entity_poly.pdbx_seq_one_letter_code
_entity_poly.pdbx_strand_id
1 'polypeptide(L)'
;LDGRPFRAKTWGVDAFKRNLEKLAELAIRVGLNLEKGQEVIATAPIEAVDFVRLLAEKAYREGASLFTVIYGDQELARKRLALAPEEGLDKAPAWLYEGMARAFREGAARLAVSGSDPKALEGLPPEKVGRAQKANARAYKPALEAITEFVTNWTIVPFAHPGWARAVFPGLPEEEAVRRLWEAIFQATRADQEDPIAAWEAHNRALHEKVAYLNARRFHALHFKGPGTDLVVGLAEGHLWQGGATATKGGRLCNPNLPTEEVFTAPHRERVEGVVRASRPLALGGTLVEGIFARFERGFAVEVRAEKGEEVLRRLLDTDEGARRLGEVALVPADNPIAKTGLVFFDTLFDENAASHIAFGQAYQENLEGRPSGEAFRKRGGNESLVHVDWMIGSEEMDVDGLYEDGTRTPLMRRGRWVV
;
A
#
# COMPACT_ATOMS: atom_id res chain seq x y z
N LEU A 1 4.92 -7.17 -22.64
CA LEU A 1 5.89 -7.61 -21.61
C LEU A 1 7.03 -8.32 -22.33
N ASP A 2 8.16 -7.64 -22.46
CA ASP A 2 9.37 -8.21 -23.04
C ASP A 2 9.91 -9.23 -22.03
N GLY A 3 9.80 -10.50 -22.33
CA GLY A 3 10.09 -11.64 -21.44
C GLY A 3 11.56 -11.79 -21.00
N ARG A 4 12.21 -10.70 -20.62
CA ARG A 4 13.55 -10.75 -20.05
C ARG A 4 13.43 -11.13 -18.58
N PRO A 5 14.07 -12.25 -18.16
CA PRO A 5 14.06 -12.63 -16.75
C PRO A 5 14.74 -11.53 -15.91
N PHE A 6 14.14 -11.23 -14.76
CA PHE A 6 14.76 -10.41 -13.71
C PHE A 6 16.21 -10.87 -13.49
N ARG A 7 17.18 -10.02 -13.85
CA ARG A 7 18.59 -10.28 -13.55
C ARG A 7 18.84 -9.85 -12.11
N ALA A 8 18.64 -10.77 -11.17
CA ALA A 8 19.08 -10.60 -9.79
C ALA A 8 20.60 -10.30 -9.78
N LYS A 9 20.98 -9.17 -9.18
CA LYS A 9 22.38 -8.94 -8.83
C LYS A 9 22.72 -9.95 -7.73
N THR A 10 23.64 -10.88 -8.00
CA THR A 10 24.13 -11.81 -6.97
C THR A 10 25.00 -11.04 -5.99
N TRP A 11 24.43 -10.73 -4.83
CA TRP A 11 25.15 -10.12 -3.73
C TRP A 11 25.97 -11.19 -2.99
N GLY A 12 27.24 -10.89 -2.69
CA GLY A 12 28.00 -11.66 -1.70
C GLY A 12 27.37 -11.51 -0.31
N VAL A 13 27.63 -12.44 0.61
CA VAL A 13 27.08 -12.44 1.99
C VAL A 13 27.26 -11.10 2.70
N ASP A 14 28.43 -10.44 2.52
CA ASP A 14 28.70 -9.13 3.12
C ASP A 14 27.85 -8.01 2.53
N ALA A 15 27.55 -8.05 1.23
CA ALA A 15 26.71 -7.05 0.59
C ALA A 15 25.24 -7.21 1.01
N PHE A 16 24.73 -8.43 1.13
CA PHE A 16 23.41 -8.71 1.68
C PHE A 16 23.26 -8.15 3.09
N LYS A 17 24.22 -8.45 3.98
CA LYS A 17 24.21 -7.94 5.36
C LYS A 17 24.20 -6.42 5.41
N ARG A 18 25.04 -5.76 4.62
CA ARG A 18 25.07 -4.29 4.52
C ARG A 18 23.72 -3.73 4.06
N ASN A 19 23.08 -4.30 3.06
CA ASN A 19 21.79 -3.83 2.56
C ASN A 19 20.68 -4.03 3.59
N LEU A 20 20.70 -5.14 4.34
CA LEU A 20 19.78 -5.37 5.44
C LEU A 20 19.95 -4.35 6.57
N GLU A 21 21.21 -4.01 6.93
CA GLU A 21 21.52 -2.95 7.89
C GLU A 21 21.03 -1.58 7.41
N LYS A 22 21.22 -1.26 6.13
CA LYS A 22 20.71 -0.02 5.50
C LYS A 22 19.19 0.04 5.50
N LEU A 23 18.51 -1.06 5.21
CA LEU A 23 17.05 -1.13 5.28
C LEU A 23 16.54 -0.90 6.70
N ALA A 24 17.18 -1.51 7.70
CA ALA A 24 16.83 -1.27 9.09
C ALA A 24 17.06 0.19 9.50
N GLU A 25 18.16 0.81 9.06
CA GLU A 25 18.43 2.23 9.29
C GLU A 25 17.41 3.14 8.60
N LEU A 26 17.04 2.83 7.36
CA LEU A 26 15.96 3.54 6.64
C LEU A 26 14.64 3.48 7.41
N ALA A 27 14.24 2.32 7.92
CA ALA A 27 13.00 2.17 8.67
C ALA A 27 12.95 3.08 9.90
N ILE A 28 14.08 3.27 10.59
CA ILE A 28 14.15 4.08 11.81
C ILE A 28 14.31 5.57 11.50
N ARG A 29 15.24 5.95 10.60
CA ARG A 29 15.59 7.34 10.35
C ARG A 29 14.70 8.03 9.33
N VAL A 30 14.23 7.31 8.32
CA VAL A 30 13.36 7.86 7.27
C VAL A 30 11.92 7.42 7.49
N GLY A 31 11.68 6.11 7.66
CA GLY A 31 10.36 5.57 7.88
C GLY A 31 9.68 6.20 9.09
N LEU A 32 10.20 5.96 10.27
CA LEU A 32 9.69 6.55 11.51
C LEU A 32 10.11 8.01 11.69
N ASN A 33 11.31 8.41 11.24
CA ASN A 33 11.95 9.65 11.67
C ASN A 33 11.94 9.76 13.20
N LEU A 34 12.50 8.72 13.84
CA LEU A 34 12.39 8.46 15.27
C LEU A 34 12.90 9.64 16.10
N GLU A 35 12.17 10.01 17.15
CA GLU A 35 12.59 11.02 18.10
C GLU A 35 13.39 10.41 19.26
N LYS A 36 14.44 11.12 19.70
CA LYS A 36 15.19 10.72 20.88
C LYS A 36 14.27 10.67 22.12
N GLY A 37 14.31 9.55 22.83
CA GLY A 37 13.43 9.29 23.97
C GLY A 37 12.07 8.69 23.61
N GLN A 38 11.73 8.56 22.32
CA GLN A 38 10.48 7.99 21.89
C GLN A 38 10.45 6.47 22.11
N GLU A 39 9.31 5.92 22.51
CA GLU A 39 9.05 4.47 22.54
C GLU A 39 8.66 3.99 21.14
N VAL A 40 9.05 2.75 20.80
CA VAL A 40 8.65 2.08 19.56
C VAL A 40 7.84 0.84 19.88
N ILE A 41 6.66 0.73 19.29
CA ILE A 41 5.86 -0.50 19.28
C ILE A 41 5.93 -1.11 17.90
N ALA A 42 6.57 -2.27 17.81
CA ALA A 42 6.73 -3.03 16.58
C ALA A 42 5.74 -4.19 16.51
N THR A 43 5.25 -4.47 15.31
CA THR A 43 4.57 -5.73 14.97
C THR A 43 5.35 -6.42 13.86
N ALA A 44 5.53 -7.74 13.95
CA ALA A 44 6.32 -8.48 12.97
C ALA A 44 5.87 -9.94 12.88
N PRO A 45 6.06 -10.62 11.74
CA PRO A 45 5.97 -12.08 11.70
C PRO A 45 7.09 -12.70 12.54
N ILE A 46 6.82 -13.85 13.14
CA ILE A 46 7.80 -14.52 14.02
C ILE A 46 9.09 -14.90 13.27
N GLU A 47 9.00 -15.13 11.99
CA GLU A 47 10.14 -15.42 11.11
C GLU A 47 11.12 -14.24 11.00
N ALA A 48 10.68 -13.01 11.30
CA ALA A 48 11.50 -11.81 11.20
C ALA A 48 12.34 -11.51 12.46
N VAL A 49 12.48 -12.42 13.40
CA VAL A 49 13.15 -12.18 14.70
C VAL A 49 14.51 -11.51 14.55
N ASP A 50 15.37 -11.99 13.64
CA ASP A 50 16.71 -11.42 13.47
C ASP A 50 16.67 -10.03 12.85
N PHE A 51 15.76 -9.78 11.92
CA PHE A 51 15.55 -8.45 11.35
C PHE A 51 15.01 -7.46 12.41
N VAL A 52 14.08 -7.91 13.24
CA VAL A 52 13.55 -7.09 14.37
C VAL A 52 14.64 -6.75 15.38
N ARG A 53 15.55 -7.67 15.69
CA ARG A 53 16.71 -7.39 16.55
C ARG A 53 17.60 -6.29 15.97
N LEU A 54 17.81 -6.31 14.65
CA LEU A 54 18.57 -5.26 13.94
C LEU A 54 17.82 -3.92 13.97
N LEU A 55 16.50 -3.91 13.73
CA LEU A 55 15.66 -2.72 13.87
C LEU A 55 15.73 -2.12 15.27
N ALA A 56 15.64 -2.95 16.31
CA ALA A 56 15.76 -2.52 17.71
C ALA A 56 17.16 -1.92 18.00
N GLU A 57 18.23 -2.54 17.50
CA GLU A 57 19.59 -2.01 17.63
C GLU A 57 19.70 -0.60 17.00
N LYS A 58 19.17 -0.43 15.77
CA LYS A 58 19.18 0.88 15.10
C LYS A 58 18.31 1.89 15.87
N ALA A 59 17.13 1.49 16.36
CA ALA A 59 16.27 2.37 17.15
C ALA A 59 16.93 2.85 18.45
N TYR A 60 17.59 1.97 19.19
CA TYR A 60 18.32 2.35 20.41
C TYR A 60 19.52 3.24 20.11
N ARG A 61 20.23 3.04 19.01
CA ARG A 61 21.31 3.93 18.56
C ARG A 61 20.81 5.32 18.21
N GLU A 62 19.60 5.45 17.67
CA GLU A 62 18.92 6.73 17.41
C GLU A 62 18.26 7.32 18.67
N GLY A 63 18.33 6.62 19.80
CA GLY A 63 17.91 7.11 21.11
C GLY A 63 16.50 6.73 21.52
N ALA A 64 15.91 5.66 20.98
CA ALA A 64 14.66 5.10 21.49
C ALA A 64 14.75 4.83 22.99
N SER A 65 13.68 5.12 23.74
CA SER A 65 13.61 4.82 25.17
C SER A 65 13.25 3.36 25.45
N LEU A 66 12.40 2.79 24.60
CA LEU A 66 11.94 1.41 24.71
C LEU A 66 11.56 0.90 23.32
N PHE A 67 11.86 -0.37 23.06
CA PHE A 67 11.42 -1.08 21.85
C PHE A 67 10.66 -2.34 22.27
N THR A 68 9.37 -2.34 22.02
CA THR A 68 8.47 -3.45 22.30
C THR A 68 8.04 -4.11 20.99
N VAL A 69 8.10 -5.44 20.89
CA VAL A 69 7.65 -6.18 19.72
C VAL A 69 6.52 -7.15 20.03
N ILE A 70 5.53 -7.19 19.15
CA ILE A 70 4.42 -8.14 19.15
C ILE A 70 4.57 -9.01 17.90
N TYR A 71 4.88 -10.28 18.10
CA TYR A 71 5.00 -11.22 16.99
C TYR A 71 3.67 -11.83 16.61
N GLY A 72 3.40 -11.88 15.30
CA GLY A 72 2.34 -12.69 14.71
C GLY A 72 2.89 -14.01 14.20
N ASP A 73 2.10 -15.07 14.34
CA ASP A 73 2.41 -16.41 13.83
C ASP A 73 1.22 -16.90 13.01
N GLN A 74 1.42 -17.04 11.68
CA GLN A 74 0.37 -17.47 10.75
C GLN A 74 -0.05 -18.93 10.99
N GLU A 75 0.87 -19.78 11.41
CA GLU A 75 0.55 -21.19 11.76
C GLU A 75 -0.31 -21.26 13.03
N LEU A 76 -0.03 -20.42 14.02
CA LEU A 76 -0.88 -20.33 15.22
C LEU A 76 -2.28 -19.80 14.85
N ALA A 77 -2.36 -18.79 13.99
CA ALA A 77 -3.62 -18.27 13.49
C ALA A 77 -4.42 -19.33 12.72
N ARG A 78 -3.75 -20.13 11.87
CA ARG A 78 -4.35 -21.27 11.17
C ARG A 78 -4.88 -22.33 12.13
N LYS A 79 -4.12 -22.69 13.17
CA LYS A 79 -4.57 -23.64 14.21
C LYS A 79 -5.81 -23.13 14.95
N ARG A 80 -5.86 -21.85 15.29
CA ARG A 80 -7.03 -21.22 15.88
C ARG A 80 -8.27 -21.36 14.98
N LEU A 81 -8.15 -21.02 13.70
CA LEU A 81 -9.26 -21.10 12.73
C LEU A 81 -9.76 -22.53 12.50
N ALA A 82 -8.85 -23.51 12.58
CA ALA A 82 -9.19 -24.93 12.41
C ALA A 82 -9.81 -25.57 13.65
N LEU A 83 -9.34 -25.19 14.85
CA LEU A 83 -9.55 -25.98 16.09
C LEU A 83 -10.34 -25.23 17.17
N ALA A 84 -10.41 -23.89 17.13
CA ALA A 84 -11.13 -23.15 18.15
C ALA A 84 -12.62 -23.43 18.11
N PRO A 85 -13.30 -23.42 19.27
CA PRO A 85 -14.76 -23.49 19.33
C PRO A 85 -15.36 -22.27 18.62
N GLU A 86 -16.59 -22.42 18.11
CA GLU A 86 -17.25 -21.40 17.28
C GLU A 86 -17.31 -20.01 17.95
N GLU A 87 -17.61 -19.95 19.26
CA GLU A 87 -17.62 -18.73 20.03
C GLU A 87 -16.23 -18.08 20.19
N GLY A 88 -15.16 -18.87 20.02
CA GLY A 88 -13.79 -18.41 20.05
C GLY A 88 -13.39 -17.62 18.81
N LEU A 89 -14.09 -17.80 17.69
CA LEU A 89 -13.82 -17.08 16.43
C LEU A 89 -14.24 -15.61 16.50
N ASP A 90 -15.21 -15.28 17.34
CA ASP A 90 -15.70 -13.90 17.53
C ASP A 90 -14.89 -13.11 18.58
N LYS A 91 -13.87 -13.73 19.16
CA LYS A 91 -12.98 -13.09 20.16
C LYS A 91 -11.71 -12.52 19.51
N ALA A 92 -11.21 -11.43 20.06
CA ALA A 92 -9.92 -10.85 19.72
C ALA A 92 -9.25 -10.30 21.00
N PRO A 93 -7.92 -10.12 21.02
CA PRO A 93 -7.22 -9.63 22.21
C PRO A 93 -7.40 -8.11 22.36
N ALA A 94 -8.60 -7.65 22.73
CA ALA A 94 -8.94 -6.24 22.87
C ALA A 94 -7.98 -5.50 23.80
N TRP A 95 -7.59 -6.12 24.92
CA TRP A 95 -6.63 -5.58 25.89
C TRP A 95 -5.29 -5.18 25.24
N LEU A 96 -4.83 -5.96 24.25
CA LEU A 96 -3.59 -5.69 23.50
C LEU A 96 -3.76 -4.45 22.62
N TYR A 97 -4.83 -4.40 21.84
CA TYR A 97 -5.09 -3.33 20.90
C TYR A 97 -5.45 -2.00 21.59
N GLU A 98 -6.14 -2.06 22.72
CA GLU A 98 -6.39 -0.89 23.59
C GLU A 98 -5.08 -0.36 24.18
N GLY A 99 -4.17 -1.26 24.62
CA GLY A 99 -2.83 -0.90 25.07
C GLY A 99 -2.01 -0.20 23.98
N MET A 100 -2.03 -0.75 22.78
CA MET A 100 -1.37 -0.14 21.61
C MET A 100 -1.96 1.24 21.30
N ALA A 101 -3.30 1.36 21.24
CA ALA A 101 -3.97 2.60 20.95
C ALA A 101 -3.62 3.70 21.97
N ARG A 102 -3.55 3.34 23.26
CA ARG A 102 -3.12 4.25 24.32
C ARG A 102 -1.69 4.70 24.12
N ALA A 103 -0.76 3.77 23.91
CA ALA A 103 0.65 4.09 23.71
C ALA A 103 0.87 4.99 22.48
N PHE A 104 0.18 4.76 21.36
CA PHE A 104 0.24 5.63 20.19
C PHE A 104 -0.27 7.06 20.50
N ARG A 105 -1.35 7.20 21.27
CA ARG A 105 -1.84 8.52 21.71
C ARG A 105 -0.89 9.22 22.68
N GLU A 106 -0.11 8.45 23.42
CA GLU A 106 0.94 8.94 24.33
C GLU A 106 2.26 9.22 23.60
N GLY A 107 2.33 8.99 22.28
CA GLY A 107 3.45 9.37 21.41
C GLY A 107 4.40 8.24 21.03
N ALA A 108 4.11 6.97 21.38
CA ALA A 108 4.90 5.84 20.89
C ALA A 108 4.83 5.72 19.36
N ALA A 109 5.97 5.54 18.69
CA ALA A 109 6.03 5.30 17.25
C ALA A 109 5.56 3.88 16.92
N ARG A 110 4.86 3.73 15.78
CA ARG A 110 4.44 2.41 15.28
C ARG A 110 5.36 1.94 14.16
N LEU A 111 5.97 0.77 14.33
CA LEU A 111 6.74 0.07 13.29
C LEU A 111 6.03 -1.23 12.92
N ALA A 112 5.65 -1.42 11.66
CA ALA A 112 5.16 -2.70 11.19
C ALA A 112 6.17 -3.35 10.23
N VAL A 113 6.59 -4.57 10.55
CA VAL A 113 7.33 -5.42 9.62
C VAL A 113 6.29 -6.23 8.84
N SER A 114 6.15 -5.95 7.55
CA SER A 114 5.25 -6.66 6.65
C SER A 114 5.96 -7.83 5.98
N GLY A 115 5.19 -8.75 5.48
CA GLY A 115 5.66 -9.96 4.79
C GLY A 115 4.99 -11.19 5.41
N SER A 116 4.16 -11.83 4.63
CA SER A 116 3.39 -13.00 5.07
C SER A 116 3.18 -13.94 3.88
N ASP A 117 2.87 -15.20 4.16
CA ASP A 117 2.45 -16.11 3.11
C ASP A 117 1.04 -15.70 2.63
N PRO A 118 0.87 -15.25 1.38
CA PRO A 118 -0.45 -14.87 0.86
C PRO A 118 -1.43 -16.05 0.81
N LYS A 119 -0.93 -17.29 0.89
CA LYS A 119 -1.71 -18.54 0.90
C LYS A 119 -1.87 -19.16 2.28
N ALA A 120 -1.45 -18.48 3.35
CA ALA A 120 -1.46 -19.03 4.71
C ALA A 120 -2.84 -19.56 5.16
N LEU A 121 -3.92 -18.97 4.67
CA LEU A 121 -5.30 -19.34 5.02
C LEU A 121 -5.99 -20.23 3.97
N GLU A 122 -5.26 -20.64 2.93
CA GLU A 122 -5.81 -21.50 1.87
C GLU A 122 -6.32 -22.83 2.46
N GLY A 123 -7.49 -23.29 1.98
CA GLY A 123 -8.12 -24.53 2.44
C GLY A 123 -8.90 -24.41 3.76
N LEU A 124 -8.92 -23.25 4.42
CA LEU A 124 -9.79 -23.01 5.57
C LEU A 124 -11.18 -22.52 5.13
N PRO A 125 -12.24 -22.83 5.92
CA PRO A 125 -13.58 -22.34 5.60
C PRO A 125 -13.62 -20.80 5.57
N PRO A 126 -14.01 -20.16 4.45
CA PRO A 126 -14.02 -18.70 4.31
C PRO A 126 -14.85 -17.98 5.36
N GLU A 127 -15.95 -18.62 5.79
CA GLU A 127 -16.83 -18.09 6.84
C GLU A 127 -16.11 -17.93 8.18
N LYS A 128 -15.35 -18.95 8.60
CA LYS A 128 -14.54 -18.90 9.85
C LYS A 128 -13.46 -17.82 9.77
N VAL A 129 -12.78 -17.74 8.62
CA VAL A 129 -11.77 -16.71 8.37
C VAL A 129 -12.40 -15.32 8.47
N GLY A 130 -13.53 -15.09 7.79
CA GLY A 130 -14.23 -13.81 7.81
C GLY A 130 -14.71 -13.39 9.20
N ARG A 131 -15.23 -14.33 10.02
CA ARG A 131 -15.64 -14.06 11.41
C ARG A 131 -14.46 -13.60 12.26
N ALA A 132 -13.35 -14.33 12.23
CA ALA A 132 -12.17 -14.00 13.01
C ALA A 132 -11.53 -12.68 12.56
N GLN A 133 -11.47 -12.40 11.25
CA GLN A 133 -11.01 -11.12 10.71
C GLN A 133 -11.90 -9.97 11.16
N LYS A 134 -13.23 -10.12 11.13
CA LYS A 134 -14.18 -9.11 11.60
C LYS A 134 -14.02 -8.82 13.11
N ALA A 135 -13.81 -9.86 13.92
CA ALA A 135 -13.54 -9.69 15.35
C ALA A 135 -12.25 -8.92 15.61
N ASN A 136 -11.16 -9.29 14.91
CA ASN A 136 -9.88 -8.58 14.98
C ASN A 136 -9.99 -7.12 14.52
N ALA A 137 -10.61 -6.87 13.37
CA ALA A 137 -10.77 -5.52 12.84
C ALA A 137 -11.52 -4.61 13.82
N ARG A 138 -12.60 -5.13 14.44
CA ARG A 138 -13.37 -4.39 15.45
C ARG A 138 -12.53 -4.05 16.67
N ALA A 139 -11.75 -5.01 17.18
CA ALA A 139 -10.91 -4.81 18.36
C ALA A 139 -9.71 -3.89 18.06
N TYR A 140 -9.14 -3.97 16.85
CA TYR A 140 -8.00 -3.17 16.41
C TYR A 140 -8.38 -1.72 16.06
N LYS A 141 -9.65 -1.44 15.83
CA LYS A 141 -10.14 -0.12 15.37
C LYS A 141 -9.55 1.07 16.14
N PRO A 142 -9.48 1.09 17.50
CA PRO A 142 -8.93 2.24 18.23
C PRO A 142 -7.44 2.50 17.96
N ALA A 143 -6.65 1.44 17.70
CA ALA A 143 -5.25 1.57 17.32
C ALA A 143 -5.11 2.02 15.87
N LEU A 144 -5.94 1.48 14.97
CA LEU A 144 -5.97 1.86 13.57
C LEU A 144 -6.33 3.33 13.38
N GLU A 145 -7.32 3.85 14.13
CA GLU A 145 -7.68 5.27 14.12
C GLU A 145 -6.50 6.16 14.50
N ALA A 146 -5.74 5.81 15.55
CA ALA A 146 -4.55 6.58 15.94
C ALA A 146 -3.47 6.60 14.85
N ILE A 147 -3.34 5.51 14.10
CA ILE A 147 -2.39 5.36 12.98
C ILE A 147 -2.85 6.19 11.78
N THR A 148 -4.07 5.96 11.29
CA THR A 148 -4.62 6.60 10.07
C THR A 148 -4.86 8.09 10.26
N GLU A 149 -5.15 8.55 11.47
CA GLU A 149 -5.23 9.97 11.82
C GLU A 149 -3.86 10.64 12.03
N PHE A 150 -2.76 9.92 11.86
CA PHE A 150 -1.40 10.44 12.09
C PHE A 150 -1.23 11.08 13.48
N VAL A 151 -1.81 10.46 14.52
CA VAL A 151 -1.59 10.89 15.91
C VAL A 151 -0.12 10.73 16.28
N THR A 152 0.51 9.68 15.78
CA THR A 152 1.96 9.42 15.93
C THR A 152 2.60 9.07 14.59
N ASN A 153 3.93 9.09 14.55
CA ASN A 153 4.72 8.65 13.40
C ASN A 153 4.71 7.12 13.28
N TRP A 154 4.61 6.65 12.05
CA TRP A 154 4.58 5.23 11.78
C TRP A 154 5.18 4.87 10.42
N THR A 155 5.59 3.62 10.28
CA THR A 155 6.07 3.07 9.02
C THR A 155 5.80 1.58 8.90
N ILE A 156 5.68 1.13 7.66
CA ILE A 156 5.70 -0.29 7.27
C ILE A 156 7.01 -0.55 6.53
N VAL A 157 7.74 -1.57 6.96
CA VAL A 157 8.97 -2.03 6.30
C VAL A 157 8.83 -3.51 5.92
N PRO A 158 9.20 -3.91 4.69
CA PRO A 158 9.02 -5.28 4.23
C PRO A 158 10.09 -6.23 4.78
N PHE A 159 9.69 -7.49 4.92
CA PHE A 159 10.54 -8.63 5.26
C PHE A 159 10.29 -9.77 4.28
N ALA A 160 11.35 -10.37 3.72
CA ALA A 160 11.21 -11.48 2.77
C ALA A 160 10.79 -12.78 3.49
N HIS A 161 9.50 -12.88 3.81
CA HIS A 161 8.91 -14.08 4.41
C HIS A 161 9.01 -15.28 3.44
N PRO A 162 9.40 -16.49 3.90
CA PRO A 162 9.54 -17.65 3.01
C PRO A 162 8.28 -17.98 2.20
N GLY A 163 7.11 -17.93 2.82
CA GLY A 163 5.82 -18.15 2.12
C GLY A 163 5.54 -17.11 1.03
N TRP A 164 5.87 -15.84 1.29
CA TRP A 164 5.78 -14.79 0.30
C TRP A 164 6.77 -15.02 -0.86
N ALA A 165 8.01 -15.38 -0.53
CA ALA A 165 9.01 -15.69 -1.54
C ALA A 165 8.60 -16.85 -2.47
N ARG A 166 7.98 -17.91 -1.92
CA ARG A 166 7.43 -19.01 -2.74
C ARG A 166 6.31 -18.57 -3.67
N ALA A 167 5.49 -17.61 -3.26
CA ALA A 167 4.42 -17.08 -4.11
C ALA A 167 4.99 -16.25 -5.27
N VAL A 168 5.97 -15.40 -5.00
CA VAL A 168 6.61 -14.52 -6.01
C VAL A 168 7.50 -15.33 -6.96
N PHE A 169 8.21 -16.34 -6.47
CA PHE A 169 9.15 -17.15 -7.24
C PHE A 169 8.78 -18.65 -7.21
N PRO A 170 7.65 -19.04 -7.83
CA PRO A 170 7.22 -20.43 -7.81
C PRO A 170 8.25 -21.31 -8.55
N GLY A 171 8.55 -22.47 -7.98
CA GLY A 171 9.47 -23.46 -8.56
C GLY A 171 10.95 -23.26 -8.25
N LEU A 172 11.33 -22.20 -7.52
CA LEU A 172 12.68 -22.07 -6.99
C LEU A 172 12.82 -22.76 -5.63
N PRO A 173 14.04 -23.24 -5.27
CA PRO A 173 14.34 -23.61 -3.90
C PRO A 173 14.07 -22.45 -2.94
N GLU A 174 13.57 -22.73 -1.73
CA GLU A 174 13.12 -21.71 -0.78
C GLU A 174 14.22 -20.68 -0.46
N GLU A 175 15.45 -21.12 -0.19
CA GLU A 175 16.58 -20.20 0.07
C GLU A 175 16.84 -19.25 -1.09
N GLU A 176 16.76 -19.74 -2.32
CA GLU A 176 16.95 -18.93 -3.53
C GLU A 176 15.78 -17.96 -3.72
N ALA A 177 14.55 -18.41 -3.50
CA ALA A 177 13.36 -17.56 -3.58
C ALA A 177 13.42 -16.42 -2.54
N VAL A 178 13.76 -16.72 -1.30
CA VAL A 178 13.93 -15.73 -0.21
C VAL A 178 15.04 -14.75 -0.55
N ARG A 179 16.20 -15.24 -1.06
CA ARG A 179 17.30 -14.37 -1.47
C ARG A 179 16.87 -13.40 -2.58
N ARG A 180 16.17 -13.88 -3.60
CA ARG A 180 15.68 -13.03 -4.71
C ARG A 180 14.62 -12.04 -4.25
N LEU A 181 13.76 -12.42 -3.33
CA LEU A 181 12.79 -11.50 -2.76
C LEU A 181 13.48 -10.38 -1.97
N TRP A 182 14.51 -10.69 -1.18
CA TRP A 182 15.34 -9.67 -0.52
C TRP A 182 15.99 -8.72 -1.52
N GLU A 183 16.52 -9.23 -2.63
CA GLU A 183 17.12 -8.40 -3.68
C GLU A 183 16.10 -7.41 -4.27
N ALA A 184 14.88 -7.90 -4.53
CA ALA A 184 13.78 -7.06 -5.01
C ALA A 184 13.35 -6.01 -3.96
N ILE A 185 13.30 -6.39 -2.68
CA ILE A 185 13.01 -5.48 -1.57
C ILE A 185 14.09 -4.40 -1.48
N PHE A 186 15.38 -4.74 -1.49
CA PHE A 186 16.45 -3.76 -1.42
C PHE A 186 16.42 -2.77 -2.58
N GLN A 187 16.14 -3.26 -3.79
CA GLN A 187 15.97 -2.40 -4.96
C GLN A 187 14.76 -1.46 -4.80
N ALA A 188 13.60 -2.00 -4.42
CA ALA A 188 12.37 -1.24 -4.25
C ALA A 188 12.50 -0.17 -3.15
N THR A 189 13.16 -0.50 -2.04
CA THR A 189 13.38 0.39 -0.90
C THR A 189 14.64 1.27 -1.04
N ARG A 190 15.37 1.16 -2.14
CA ARG A 190 16.67 1.86 -2.36
C ARG A 190 17.76 1.50 -1.32
N ALA A 191 17.58 0.44 -0.55
CA ALA A 191 18.57 -0.01 0.43
C ALA A 191 19.88 -0.54 -0.23
N ASP A 192 19.83 -0.87 -1.53
CA ASP A 192 20.98 -1.27 -2.33
C ASP A 192 21.87 -0.10 -2.78
N GLN A 193 21.43 1.14 -2.57
CA GLN A 193 22.19 2.33 -2.94
C GLN A 193 23.33 2.62 -1.95
N GLU A 194 24.31 3.41 -2.36
CA GLU A 194 25.45 3.77 -1.51
C GLU A 194 24.98 4.53 -0.27
N ASP A 195 24.20 5.59 -0.45
CA ASP A 195 23.53 6.36 0.59
C ASP A 195 22.00 6.31 0.42
N PRO A 196 21.33 5.34 1.03
CA PRO A 196 19.89 5.20 0.89
C PRO A 196 19.09 6.31 1.58
N ILE A 197 19.64 6.96 2.61
CA ILE A 197 18.97 8.08 3.29
C ILE A 197 18.93 9.29 2.36
N ALA A 198 20.05 9.68 1.78
CA ALA A 198 20.09 10.77 0.79
C ALA A 198 19.21 10.45 -0.42
N ALA A 199 19.15 9.19 -0.86
CA ALA A 199 18.26 8.75 -1.94
C ALA A 199 16.77 8.94 -1.57
N TRP A 200 16.37 8.62 -0.36
CA TRP A 200 15.00 8.84 0.13
C TRP A 200 14.67 10.32 0.33
N GLU A 201 15.60 11.12 0.81
CA GLU A 201 15.41 12.58 0.90
C GLU A 201 15.17 13.19 -0.49
N ALA A 202 15.95 12.79 -1.49
CA ALA A 202 15.74 13.21 -2.87
C ALA A 202 14.41 12.73 -3.43
N HIS A 203 14.03 11.48 -3.14
CA HIS A 203 12.77 10.89 -3.56
C HIS A 203 11.56 11.60 -2.93
N ASN A 204 11.58 11.86 -1.62
CA ASN A 204 10.53 12.61 -0.94
C ASN A 204 10.38 14.03 -1.52
N ARG A 205 11.51 14.72 -1.80
CA ARG A 205 11.45 16.04 -2.47
C ARG A 205 10.75 15.94 -3.83
N ALA A 206 11.11 14.95 -4.65
CA ALA A 206 10.49 14.76 -5.96
C ALA A 206 8.98 14.47 -5.87
N LEU A 207 8.55 13.64 -4.91
CA LEU A 207 7.12 13.38 -4.69
C LEU A 207 6.40 14.65 -4.20
N HIS A 208 6.97 15.38 -3.24
CA HIS A 208 6.39 16.63 -2.74
C HIS A 208 6.30 17.72 -3.80
N GLU A 209 7.25 17.81 -4.73
CA GLU A 209 7.18 18.71 -5.89
C GLU A 209 5.99 18.37 -6.79
N LYS A 210 5.72 17.07 -7.03
CA LYS A 210 4.54 16.62 -7.79
C LYS A 210 3.24 16.93 -7.02
N VAL A 211 3.20 16.63 -5.73
CA VAL A 211 2.07 16.97 -4.85
C VAL A 211 1.77 18.47 -4.87
N ALA A 212 2.80 19.31 -4.71
CA ALA A 212 2.64 20.77 -4.74
C ALA A 212 2.14 21.26 -6.11
N TYR A 213 2.72 20.74 -7.20
CA TYR A 213 2.29 21.06 -8.56
C TYR A 213 0.81 20.73 -8.80
N LEU A 214 0.39 19.50 -8.46
CA LEU A 214 -0.97 19.02 -8.66
C LEU A 214 -1.97 19.78 -7.79
N ASN A 215 -1.64 20.06 -6.53
CA ASN A 215 -2.46 20.84 -5.63
C ASN A 215 -2.63 22.31 -6.10
N ALA A 216 -1.59 22.91 -6.67
CA ALA A 216 -1.66 24.28 -7.20
C ALA A 216 -2.51 24.38 -8.46
N ARG A 217 -2.57 23.34 -9.29
CA ARG A 217 -3.30 23.31 -10.56
C ARG A 217 -4.79 23.09 -10.43
N ARG A 218 -5.24 22.42 -9.36
CA ARG A 218 -6.66 22.14 -9.09
C ARG A 218 -7.40 21.58 -10.29
N PHE A 219 -6.84 20.53 -10.91
CA PHE A 219 -7.49 19.88 -12.04
C PHE A 219 -8.89 19.38 -11.67
N HIS A 220 -9.84 19.54 -12.58
CA HIS A 220 -11.20 19.03 -12.43
C HIS A 220 -11.27 17.51 -12.60
N ALA A 221 -10.43 16.95 -13.48
CA ALA A 221 -10.35 15.54 -13.79
C ALA A 221 -8.95 15.15 -14.30
N LEU A 222 -8.70 13.84 -14.34
CA LEU A 222 -7.59 13.22 -15.07
C LEU A 222 -8.14 12.44 -16.26
N HIS A 223 -7.39 12.44 -17.37
CA HIS A 223 -7.69 11.61 -18.52
C HIS A 223 -6.54 10.61 -18.76
N PHE A 224 -6.83 9.35 -18.58
CA PHE A 224 -5.91 8.23 -18.84
C PHE A 224 -6.17 7.68 -20.24
N LYS A 225 -5.14 7.57 -21.05
CA LYS A 225 -5.21 7.03 -22.41
C LYS A 225 -4.05 6.07 -22.67
N GLY A 226 -4.38 4.84 -22.99
CA GLY A 226 -3.41 3.76 -23.26
C GLY A 226 -4.07 2.51 -23.80
N PRO A 227 -3.36 1.40 -23.94
CA PRO A 227 -3.91 0.16 -24.48
C PRO A 227 -5.15 -0.33 -23.69
N GLY A 228 -6.31 -0.35 -24.37
CA GLY A 228 -7.57 -0.77 -23.74
C GLY A 228 -8.13 0.19 -22.69
N THR A 229 -7.56 1.39 -22.58
CA THR A 229 -7.96 2.40 -21.60
C THR A 229 -8.19 3.74 -22.28
N ASP A 230 -9.38 4.30 -22.06
CA ASP A 230 -9.77 5.68 -22.35
C ASP A 230 -10.72 6.07 -21.23
N LEU A 231 -10.16 6.61 -20.13
CA LEU A 231 -10.87 6.82 -18.87
C LEU A 231 -10.68 8.26 -18.38
N VAL A 232 -11.79 8.94 -18.14
CA VAL A 232 -11.80 10.25 -17.46
C VAL A 232 -12.22 10.03 -16.00
N VAL A 233 -11.35 10.42 -15.07
CA VAL A 233 -11.57 10.35 -13.62
C VAL A 233 -11.75 11.78 -13.09
N GLY A 234 -12.97 12.17 -12.78
CA GLY A 234 -13.25 13.43 -12.08
C GLY A 234 -12.69 13.42 -10.68
N LEU A 235 -12.15 14.53 -10.21
CA LEU A 235 -11.59 14.65 -8.87
C LEU A 235 -12.61 15.24 -7.89
N ALA A 236 -12.59 14.80 -6.62
CA ALA A 236 -13.50 15.26 -5.59
C ALA A 236 -13.34 16.79 -5.35
N GLU A 237 -14.41 17.44 -4.91
CA GLU A 237 -14.37 18.89 -4.63
C GLU A 237 -13.47 19.19 -3.43
N GLY A 238 -12.46 20.05 -3.66
CA GLY A 238 -11.43 20.35 -2.68
C GLY A 238 -10.51 19.15 -2.42
N HIS A 239 -10.28 18.32 -3.43
CA HIS A 239 -9.29 17.23 -3.35
C HIS A 239 -7.90 17.75 -3.02
N LEU A 240 -7.16 16.94 -2.29
CA LEU A 240 -5.76 17.16 -1.93
C LEU A 240 -4.95 15.97 -2.38
N TRP A 241 -3.90 16.23 -3.15
CA TRP A 241 -2.89 15.24 -3.48
C TRP A 241 -1.96 15.02 -2.31
N GLN A 242 -1.60 13.77 -2.08
CA GLN A 242 -0.63 13.35 -1.07
C GLN A 242 0.40 12.40 -1.69
N GLY A 243 1.54 12.21 -1.04
CA GLY A 243 2.61 11.30 -1.46
C GLY A 243 3.91 11.56 -0.71
N GLY A 244 4.72 10.50 -0.53
CA GLY A 244 5.97 10.58 0.19
C GLY A 244 5.80 10.76 1.70
N ALA A 245 6.73 11.51 2.31
CA ALA A 245 6.68 11.78 3.74
C ALA A 245 5.44 12.61 4.12
N THR A 246 4.75 12.17 5.17
CA THR A 246 3.51 12.79 5.68
C THR A 246 3.73 13.30 7.11
N ALA A 247 3.15 14.47 7.43
CA ALA A 247 3.25 15.03 8.76
C ALA A 247 2.22 14.40 9.71
N THR A 248 2.67 14.05 10.90
CA THR A 248 1.77 13.73 12.03
C THR A 248 0.99 14.97 12.49
N LYS A 249 -0.03 14.79 13.32
CA LYS A 249 -0.74 15.92 13.97
C LYS A 249 0.20 16.84 14.77
N GLY A 250 1.30 16.30 15.28
CA GLY A 250 2.37 17.06 15.95
C GLY A 250 3.40 17.72 15.03
N GLY A 251 3.24 17.58 13.70
CA GLY A 251 4.14 18.18 12.69
C GLY A 251 5.39 17.36 12.35
N ARG A 252 5.59 16.17 12.93
CA ARG A 252 6.70 15.29 12.59
C ARG A 252 6.46 14.61 11.26
N LEU A 253 7.39 14.72 10.33
CA LEU A 253 7.35 13.98 9.06
C LEU A 253 7.76 12.53 9.29
N CYS A 254 7.06 11.59 8.67
CA CYS A 254 7.42 10.17 8.59
C CYS A 254 7.03 9.62 7.23
N ASN A 255 7.67 8.53 6.80
CA ASN A 255 7.26 7.80 5.60
C ASN A 255 6.44 6.58 6.02
N PRO A 256 5.10 6.61 5.85
CA PRO A 256 4.22 5.50 6.25
C PRO A 256 4.58 4.19 5.59
N ASN A 257 5.03 4.24 4.35
CA ASN A 257 5.33 3.08 3.53
C ASN A 257 6.77 3.12 3.00
N LEU A 258 7.48 2.02 3.18
CA LEU A 258 8.76 1.73 2.55
C LEU A 258 8.60 0.40 1.77
N PRO A 259 8.48 0.46 0.43
CA PRO A 259 8.59 1.62 -0.46
C PRO A 259 7.29 2.41 -0.64
N THR A 260 7.38 3.60 -1.27
CA THR A 260 6.28 4.35 -1.89
C THR A 260 6.79 5.09 -3.12
N GLU A 261 6.01 5.10 -4.21
CA GLU A 261 6.36 5.71 -5.50
C GLU A 261 5.24 6.62 -6.03
N GLU A 262 4.16 6.73 -5.29
CA GLU A 262 2.92 7.33 -5.72
C GLU A 262 2.70 8.76 -5.24
N VAL A 263 1.88 9.47 -6.02
CA VAL A 263 1.09 10.60 -5.55
C VAL A 263 -0.38 10.30 -5.84
N PHE A 264 -1.26 10.46 -4.86
CA PHE A 264 -2.64 9.99 -4.93
C PHE A 264 -3.63 11.01 -4.38
N THR A 265 -4.89 10.87 -4.79
CA THR A 265 -6.00 11.72 -4.31
C THR A 265 -7.34 11.01 -4.45
N ALA A 266 -8.40 11.65 -3.93
CA ALA A 266 -9.76 11.13 -4.01
C ALA A 266 -10.42 11.48 -5.35
N PRO A 267 -10.90 10.49 -6.13
CA PRO A 267 -11.77 10.72 -7.27
C PRO A 267 -13.17 11.15 -6.81
N HIS A 268 -13.93 11.76 -7.70
CA HIS A 268 -15.33 12.08 -7.47
C HIS A 268 -16.20 10.86 -7.78
N ARG A 269 -16.95 10.37 -6.78
CA ARG A 269 -17.75 9.15 -6.85
C ARG A 269 -18.73 9.05 -8.05
N GLU A 270 -19.11 10.19 -8.66
CA GLU A 270 -20.11 10.24 -9.74
C GLU A 270 -19.55 10.78 -11.08
N ARG A 271 -18.26 11.13 -11.12
CA ARG A 271 -17.64 11.74 -12.32
C ARG A 271 -16.51 10.88 -12.88
N VAL A 272 -16.79 9.60 -13.12
CA VAL A 272 -15.86 8.69 -13.78
C VAL A 272 -16.56 8.14 -15.02
N GLU A 273 -15.95 8.31 -16.19
CA GLU A 273 -16.50 7.91 -17.49
C GLU A 273 -15.46 7.23 -18.36
N GLY A 274 -15.86 6.17 -19.04
CA GLY A 274 -15.03 5.50 -20.04
C GLY A 274 -14.70 4.07 -19.69
N VAL A 275 -13.63 3.58 -20.31
CA VAL A 275 -13.18 2.19 -20.19
C VAL A 275 -11.75 2.12 -19.67
N VAL A 276 -11.45 1.05 -18.93
CA VAL A 276 -10.11 0.84 -18.39
C VAL A 276 -9.78 -0.63 -18.33
N ARG A 277 -8.52 -0.95 -18.65
CA ARG A 277 -7.98 -2.30 -18.55
C ARG A 277 -6.81 -2.32 -17.56
N ALA A 278 -6.77 -3.35 -16.72
CA ALA A 278 -5.62 -3.58 -15.85
C ALA A 278 -4.37 -3.85 -16.68
N SER A 279 -3.27 -3.23 -16.28
CA SER A 279 -1.94 -3.43 -16.86
C SER A 279 -1.16 -4.55 -16.17
N ARG A 280 -1.57 -4.94 -14.97
CA ARG A 280 -0.94 -5.97 -14.15
C ARG A 280 -2.00 -6.84 -13.46
N PRO A 281 -1.66 -8.08 -13.09
CA PRO A 281 -2.54 -8.90 -12.26
C PRO A 281 -2.75 -8.26 -10.87
N LEU A 282 -3.91 -8.53 -10.28
CA LEU A 282 -4.27 -8.13 -8.92
C LEU A 282 -4.28 -9.38 -8.02
N ALA A 283 -3.54 -9.34 -6.92
CA ALA A 283 -3.65 -10.35 -5.87
C ALA A 283 -4.78 -9.99 -4.90
N LEU A 284 -5.84 -10.77 -4.89
CA LEU A 284 -7.03 -10.53 -4.08
C LEU A 284 -7.41 -11.77 -3.27
N GLY A 285 -7.27 -11.69 -1.95
CA GLY A 285 -7.62 -12.80 -1.05
C GLY A 285 -6.89 -14.11 -1.37
N GLY A 286 -5.61 -14.05 -1.78
CA GLY A 286 -4.81 -15.19 -2.19
C GLY A 286 -5.10 -15.71 -3.62
N THR A 287 -6.01 -15.08 -4.34
CA THR A 287 -6.33 -15.40 -5.74
C THR A 287 -5.74 -14.34 -6.67
N LEU A 288 -5.13 -14.76 -7.76
CA LEU A 288 -4.67 -13.85 -8.81
C LEU A 288 -5.82 -13.55 -9.76
N VAL A 289 -6.19 -12.27 -9.85
CA VAL A 289 -7.18 -11.75 -10.81
C VAL A 289 -6.44 -11.14 -11.99
N GLU A 290 -6.66 -11.67 -13.18
CA GLU A 290 -5.93 -11.26 -14.38
C GLU A 290 -6.88 -10.65 -15.42
N GLY A 291 -6.38 -9.66 -16.17
CA GLY A 291 -7.09 -9.08 -17.31
C GLY A 291 -8.37 -8.32 -16.92
N ILE A 292 -8.35 -7.63 -15.78
CA ILE A 292 -9.49 -6.83 -15.34
C ILE A 292 -9.82 -5.78 -16.41
N PHE A 293 -11.09 -5.71 -16.77
CA PHE A 293 -11.68 -4.68 -17.60
C PHE A 293 -12.87 -4.08 -16.87
N ALA A 294 -12.98 -2.75 -16.86
CA ALA A 294 -14.14 -2.06 -16.31
C ALA A 294 -14.60 -0.94 -17.25
N ARG A 295 -15.92 -0.74 -17.29
CA ARG A 295 -16.58 0.40 -17.94
C ARG A 295 -17.35 1.20 -16.90
N PHE A 296 -17.06 2.48 -16.83
CA PHE A 296 -17.67 3.42 -15.90
C PHE A 296 -18.66 4.36 -16.62
N GLU A 297 -19.80 4.57 -15.98
CA GLU A 297 -20.80 5.55 -16.35
C GLU A 297 -21.26 6.28 -15.09
N ARG A 298 -21.13 7.61 -15.08
CA ARG A 298 -21.46 8.45 -13.90
C ARG A 298 -20.87 7.91 -12.59
N GLY A 299 -19.58 7.55 -12.65
CA GLY A 299 -18.82 7.04 -11.51
C GLY A 299 -19.10 5.61 -11.09
N PHE A 300 -20.04 4.92 -11.71
CA PHE A 300 -20.41 3.55 -11.37
C PHE A 300 -19.83 2.57 -12.40
N ALA A 301 -19.17 1.51 -11.92
CA ALA A 301 -18.66 0.44 -12.77
C ALA A 301 -19.84 -0.45 -13.23
N VAL A 302 -20.40 -0.08 -14.40
CA VAL A 302 -21.58 -0.75 -14.99
C VAL A 302 -21.24 -2.11 -15.60
N GLU A 303 -19.99 -2.30 -15.96
CA GLU A 303 -19.45 -3.55 -16.46
C GLU A 303 -18.07 -3.80 -15.84
N VAL A 304 -17.88 -4.98 -15.28
CA VAL A 304 -16.57 -5.45 -14.78
C VAL A 304 -16.40 -6.90 -15.20
N ARG A 305 -15.27 -7.20 -15.82
CA ARG A 305 -14.86 -8.55 -16.24
C ARG A 305 -13.43 -8.82 -15.84
N ALA A 306 -13.04 -10.08 -15.75
CA ALA A 306 -11.66 -10.51 -15.64
C ALA A 306 -11.44 -11.81 -16.43
N GLU A 307 -10.24 -11.98 -16.98
CA GLU A 307 -9.88 -13.21 -17.72
C GLU A 307 -9.71 -14.39 -16.76
N LYS A 308 -9.21 -14.11 -15.52
CA LYS A 308 -9.16 -15.07 -14.42
C LYS A 308 -9.57 -14.40 -13.12
N GLY A 309 -10.16 -15.17 -12.21
CA GLY A 309 -10.55 -14.69 -10.88
C GLY A 309 -11.76 -13.74 -10.86
N GLU A 310 -12.53 -13.65 -11.94
CA GLU A 310 -13.69 -12.73 -12.05
C GLU A 310 -14.69 -12.91 -10.89
N GLU A 311 -14.93 -14.15 -10.45
CA GLU A 311 -15.88 -14.41 -9.38
C GLU A 311 -15.45 -13.78 -8.05
N VAL A 312 -14.14 -13.80 -7.73
CA VAL A 312 -13.60 -13.19 -6.52
C VAL A 312 -13.75 -11.67 -6.58
N LEU A 313 -13.43 -11.06 -7.73
CA LEU A 313 -13.62 -9.63 -7.96
C LEU A 313 -15.10 -9.24 -7.87
N ARG A 314 -16.01 -10.02 -8.45
CA ARG A 314 -17.44 -9.78 -8.41
C ARG A 314 -17.99 -9.80 -6.99
N ARG A 315 -17.62 -10.78 -6.17
CA ARG A 315 -18.00 -10.86 -4.75
C ARG A 315 -17.55 -9.63 -3.96
N LEU A 316 -16.34 -9.13 -4.22
CA LEU A 316 -15.86 -7.90 -3.63
C LEU A 316 -16.74 -6.71 -4.00
N LEU A 317 -17.05 -6.56 -5.29
CA LEU A 317 -17.87 -5.46 -5.82
C LEU A 317 -19.36 -5.54 -5.40
N ASP A 318 -19.83 -6.68 -4.93
CA ASP A 318 -21.17 -6.88 -4.39
C ASP A 318 -21.25 -6.65 -2.87
N THR A 319 -20.17 -6.20 -2.23
CA THR A 319 -20.14 -5.92 -0.78
C THR A 319 -21.08 -4.79 -0.39
N ASP A 320 -21.06 -3.69 -1.14
CA ASP A 320 -21.94 -2.54 -0.99
C ASP A 320 -21.98 -1.70 -2.29
N GLU A 321 -22.84 -0.66 -2.34
CA GLU A 321 -22.94 0.22 -3.52
C GLU A 321 -21.65 0.96 -3.82
N GLY A 322 -20.92 1.38 -2.79
CA GLY A 322 -19.65 2.11 -2.91
C GLY A 322 -18.53 1.25 -3.50
N ALA A 323 -18.60 -0.08 -3.36
CA ALA A 323 -17.61 -1.01 -3.88
C ALA A 323 -17.45 -0.95 -5.41
N ARG A 324 -18.49 -0.51 -6.13
CA ARG A 324 -18.46 -0.33 -7.59
C ARG A 324 -18.12 1.09 -8.04
N ARG A 325 -17.65 1.93 -7.13
CA ARG A 325 -17.18 3.30 -7.39
C ARG A 325 -15.72 3.41 -7.03
N LEU A 326 -15.05 4.45 -7.56
CA LEU A 326 -13.64 4.67 -7.22
C LEU A 326 -13.49 5.40 -5.89
N GLY A 327 -12.49 4.96 -5.11
CA GLY A 327 -12.04 5.57 -3.86
C GLY A 327 -10.68 6.24 -3.96
N GLU A 328 -9.87 5.82 -4.94
CA GLU A 328 -8.55 6.39 -5.14
C GLU A 328 -8.17 6.50 -6.61
N VAL A 329 -7.34 7.50 -6.93
CA VAL A 329 -6.59 7.60 -8.17
C VAL A 329 -5.16 8.00 -7.86
N ALA A 330 -4.19 7.20 -8.31
CA ALA A 330 -2.77 7.38 -8.05
C ALA A 330 -1.96 7.45 -9.33
N LEU A 331 -0.95 8.32 -9.32
CA LEU A 331 0.01 8.48 -10.40
C LEU A 331 1.37 7.96 -9.95
N VAL A 332 1.85 6.94 -10.65
CA VAL A 332 3.11 6.25 -10.39
C VAL A 332 3.88 6.15 -11.69
N PRO A 333 5.15 6.60 -11.76
CA PRO A 333 5.92 6.49 -12.99
C PRO A 333 6.26 5.03 -13.32
N ALA A 334 6.15 4.66 -14.60
CA ALA A 334 6.40 3.28 -15.07
C ALA A 334 7.89 2.86 -14.99
N ASP A 335 8.80 3.81 -14.78
CA ASP A 335 10.25 3.57 -14.67
C ASP A 335 10.77 3.57 -13.22
N ASN A 336 9.88 3.38 -12.23
CA ASN A 336 10.24 3.27 -10.82
C ASN A 336 10.96 1.94 -10.49
N PRO A 337 11.62 1.85 -9.31
CA PRO A 337 12.38 0.65 -8.94
C PRO A 337 11.56 -0.63 -8.88
N ILE A 338 10.29 -0.55 -8.44
CA ILE A 338 9.39 -1.72 -8.31
C ILE A 338 8.97 -2.20 -9.70
N ALA A 339 8.55 -1.28 -10.58
CA ALA A 339 8.17 -1.60 -11.96
C ALA A 339 9.30 -2.31 -12.72
N LYS A 340 10.55 -1.86 -12.50
CA LYS A 340 11.74 -2.44 -13.14
C LYS A 340 12.04 -3.88 -12.73
N THR A 341 11.49 -4.37 -11.62
CA THR A 341 11.62 -5.79 -11.27
C THR A 341 10.85 -6.70 -12.21
N GLY A 342 9.77 -6.21 -12.82
CA GLY A 342 8.84 -7.00 -13.63
C GLY A 342 8.06 -8.05 -12.83
N LEU A 343 8.14 -8.04 -11.50
CA LEU A 343 7.51 -9.02 -10.63
C LEU A 343 6.07 -8.63 -10.31
N VAL A 344 5.25 -9.65 -10.02
CA VAL A 344 4.00 -9.53 -9.26
C VAL A 344 4.34 -10.00 -7.84
N PHE A 345 4.18 -9.11 -6.87
CA PHE A 345 4.62 -9.38 -5.51
C PHE A 345 3.59 -10.10 -4.65
N PHE A 346 2.33 -10.15 -5.05
CA PHE A 346 1.23 -10.64 -4.20
C PHE A 346 1.14 -9.90 -2.86
N ASP A 347 1.57 -8.66 -2.87
CA ASP A 347 1.56 -7.73 -1.75
C ASP A 347 1.08 -6.37 -2.27
N THR A 348 0.00 -5.83 -1.70
CA THR A 348 -0.64 -4.61 -2.18
C THR A 348 0.33 -3.44 -2.19
N LEU A 349 1.11 -3.25 -1.12
CA LEU A 349 2.06 -2.15 -1.00
C LEU A 349 3.08 -2.11 -2.15
N PHE A 350 3.53 -3.29 -2.62
CA PHE A 350 4.47 -3.37 -3.75
C PHE A 350 3.76 -3.25 -5.09
N ASP A 351 2.67 -3.99 -5.26
CA ASP A 351 2.01 -4.11 -6.56
C ASP A 351 1.36 -2.78 -6.98
N GLU A 352 0.71 -2.03 -6.05
CA GLU A 352 0.15 -0.71 -6.31
C GLU A 352 1.24 0.32 -6.67
N ASN A 353 2.38 0.28 -6.00
CA ASN A 353 3.51 1.16 -6.26
C ASN A 353 4.33 0.79 -7.53
N ALA A 354 3.94 -0.27 -8.23
CA ALA A 354 4.56 -0.65 -9.50
C ALA A 354 4.02 0.13 -10.71
N ALA A 355 2.81 0.73 -10.62
CA ALA A 355 2.17 1.45 -11.73
C ALA A 355 1.09 2.40 -11.22
N SER A 356 0.74 3.42 -12.04
CA SER A 356 -0.45 4.22 -11.78
C SER A 356 -1.65 3.29 -11.59
N HIS A 357 -2.47 3.58 -10.59
CA HIS A 357 -3.57 2.69 -10.19
C HIS A 357 -4.83 3.48 -9.83
N ILE A 358 -5.91 2.77 -9.72
CA ILE A 358 -7.18 3.22 -9.17
C ILE A 358 -7.67 2.22 -8.16
N ALA A 359 -8.38 2.68 -7.13
CA ALA A 359 -9.01 1.79 -6.16
C ALA A 359 -10.52 1.72 -6.34
N PHE A 360 -11.08 0.53 -6.29
CA PHE A 360 -12.48 0.36 -6.00
C PHE A 360 -12.76 0.60 -4.52
N GLY A 361 -13.85 1.30 -4.21
CA GLY A 361 -14.40 1.39 -2.86
C GLY A 361 -14.09 2.69 -2.11
N GLN A 362 -13.66 2.55 -0.85
CA GLN A 362 -13.52 3.65 0.11
C GLN A 362 -12.50 4.71 -0.33
N ALA A 363 -12.89 5.99 -0.27
CA ALA A 363 -11.98 7.12 -0.41
C ALA A 363 -11.53 7.62 0.96
N TYR A 364 -10.31 8.17 1.03
CA TYR A 364 -9.75 8.70 2.28
C TYR A 364 -10.16 10.16 2.51
N GLN A 365 -10.60 10.47 3.74
CA GLN A 365 -11.05 11.82 4.12
C GLN A 365 -9.91 12.84 4.10
N GLU A 366 -8.69 12.40 4.36
CA GLU A 366 -7.48 13.23 4.30
C GLU A 366 -7.14 13.73 2.90
N ASN A 367 -7.67 13.12 1.86
CA ASN A 367 -7.55 13.60 0.49
C ASN A 367 -8.56 14.70 0.13
N LEU A 368 -9.31 15.24 1.12
CA LEU A 368 -10.18 16.40 0.96
C LEU A 368 -9.85 17.47 1.99
N GLU A 369 -9.88 18.75 1.57
CA GLU A 369 -9.69 19.90 2.46
C GLU A 369 -10.65 19.86 3.65
N GLY A 370 -10.10 20.03 4.85
CA GLY A 370 -10.87 20.03 6.09
C GLY A 370 -11.35 18.64 6.56
N ARG A 371 -10.93 17.57 5.88
CA ARG A 371 -11.24 16.16 6.26
C ARG A 371 -12.71 15.95 6.58
N PRO A 372 -13.64 16.25 5.64
CA PRO A 372 -15.07 16.09 5.88
C PRO A 372 -15.41 14.61 6.11
N SER A 373 -16.52 14.34 6.81
CA SER A 373 -17.02 13.00 7.05
C SER A 373 -18.51 12.89 6.73
N GLY A 374 -19.01 11.67 6.56
CA GLY A 374 -20.42 11.39 6.35
C GLY A 374 -21.02 12.14 5.17
N GLU A 375 -22.16 12.84 5.37
CA GLU A 375 -22.86 13.54 4.30
C GLU A 375 -22.02 14.63 3.63
N ALA A 376 -21.21 15.37 4.40
CA ALA A 376 -20.34 16.42 3.87
C ALA A 376 -19.24 15.83 2.96
N PHE A 377 -18.70 14.66 3.29
CA PHE A 377 -17.75 13.93 2.47
C PHE A 377 -18.36 13.48 1.15
N ARG A 378 -19.55 12.86 1.22
CA ARG A 378 -20.27 12.41 0.00
C ARG A 378 -20.67 13.57 -0.90
N LYS A 379 -21.18 14.69 -0.34
CA LYS A 379 -21.53 15.89 -1.12
C LYS A 379 -20.36 16.47 -1.91
N ARG A 380 -19.14 16.30 -1.43
CA ARG A 380 -17.92 16.73 -2.10
C ARG A 380 -17.34 15.68 -3.05
N GLY A 381 -18.05 14.60 -3.26
CA GLY A 381 -17.67 13.53 -4.19
C GLY A 381 -16.88 12.39 -3.57
N GLY A 382 -16.65 12.39 -2.25
CA GLY A 382 -16.00 11.28 -1.57
C GLY A 382 -16.85 10.01 -1.60
N ASN A 383 -16.24 8.87 -1.84
CA ASN A 383 -16.92 7.58 -1.86
C ASN A 383 -16.75 6.84 -0.53
N GLU A 384 -17.83 6.29 0.00
CA GLU A 384 -17.84 5.45 1.21
C GLU A 384 -18.13 4.00 0.84
N SER A 385 -17.34 3.07 1.37
CA SER A 385 -17.47 1.63 1.17
C SER A 385 -16.81 0.86 2.31
N LEU A 386 -17.13 -0.42 2.43
CA LEU A 386 -16.46 -1.36 3.33
C LEU A 386 -15.21 -1.99 2.71
N VAL A 387 -14.94 -1.71 1.44
CA VAL A 387 -13.78 -2.23 0.72
C VAL A 387 -12.92 -1.08 0.18
N HIS A 388 -11.63 -1.34 0.02
CA HIS A 388 -10.67 -0.51 -0.71
C HIS A 388 -9.69 -1.45 -1.38
N VAL A 389 -9.65 -1.46 -2.70
CA VAL A 389 -8.81 -2.39 -3.47
C VAL A 389 -8.19 -1.69 -4.66
N ASP A 390 -6.88 -1.52 -4.60
CA ASP A 390 -6.05 -0.94 -5.65
C ASP A 390 -5.80 -1.94 -6.76
N TRP A 391 -5.87 -1.47 -8.00
CA TRP A 391 -5.51 -2.26 -9.17
C TRP A 391 -4.84 -1.41 -10.24
N MET A 392 -3.78 -1.95 -10.80
CA MET A 392 -2.84 -1.23 -11.65
C MET A 392 -3.37 -1.07 -13.06
N ILE A 393 -3.32 0.17 -13.56
CA ILE A 393 -3.76 0.55 -14.91
C ILE A 393 -2.63 1.18 -15.73
N GLY A 394 -1.58 1.70 -15.07
CA GLY A 394 -0.45 2.38 -15.69
C GLY A 394 0.50 1.43 -16.44
N SER A 395 1.13 1.95 -17.50
CA SER A 395 2.15 1.23 -18.28
C SER A 395 3.09 2.22 -18.98
N GLU A 396 4.14 1.72 -19.64
CA GLU A 396 5.00 2.53 -20.52
C GLU A 396 4.28 3.05 -21.79
N GLU A 397 3.02 2.69 -22.00
CA GLU A 397 2.20 3.19 -23.12
C GLU A 397 1.05 4.08 -22.63
N MET A 398 1.00 4.39 -21.32
CA MET A 398 -0.06 5.22 -20.72
C MET A 398 0.32 6.70 -20.76
N ASP A 399 -0.57 7.51 -21.31
CA ASP A 399 -0.54 8.97 -21.20
C ASP A 399 -1.57 9.43 -20.17
N VAL A 400 -1.26 10.49 -19.43
CA VAL A 400 -2.18 11.12 -18.47
C VAL A 400 -2.18 12.63 -18.67
N ASP A 401 -3.38 13.20 -18.85
CA ASP A 401 -3.62 14.63 -18.89
C ASP A 401 -4.43 15.09 -17.67
N GLY A 402 -4.07 16.22 -17.09
CA GLY A 402 -4.93 16.98 -16.19
C GLY A 402 -5.91 17.83 -16.99
N LEU A 403 -7.20 17.76 -16.66
CA LEU A 403 -8.28 18.48 -17.30
C LEU A 403 -8.79 19.59 -16.40
N TYR A 404 -8.99 20.80 -16.95
CA TYR A 404 -9.72 21.89 -16.31
C TYR A 404 -11.21 21.87 -16.67
N GLU A 405 -12.04 22.61 -15.93
CA GLU A 405 -13.49 22.69 -16.19
C GLU A 405 -13.83 23.24 -17.58
N ASP A 406 -13.00 24.15 -18.11
CA ASP A 406 -13.16 24.73 -19.45
C ASP A 406 -12.75 23.77 -20.58
N GLY A 407 -12.35 22.54 -20.25
CA GLY A 407 -11.90 21.52 -21.18
C GLY A 407 -10.44 21.64 -21.62
N THR A 408 -9.70 22.66 -21.14
CA THR A 408 -8.25 22.75 -21.41
C THR A 408 -7.51 21.59 -20.74
N ARG A 409 -6.37 21.20 -21.33
CA ARG A 409 -5.60 20.04 -20.93
C ARG A 409 -4.15 20.39 -20.64
N THR A 410 -3.57 19.79 -19.64
CA THR A 410 -2.15 19.85 -19.32
C THR A 410 -1.57 18.44 -19.30
N PRO A 411 -0.56 18.13 -20.13
CA PRO A 411 0.12 16.84 -20.00
C PRO A 411 0.77 16.68 -18.62
N LEU A 412 0.50 15.56 -17.96
CA LEU A 412 1.11 15.19 -16.69
C LEU A 412 2.11 14.06 -16.89
N MET A 413 1.68 13.04 -17.62
CA MET A 413 2.54 11.88 -17.94
C MET A 413 2.46 11.57 -19.44
N ARG A 414 3.59 11.16 -20.01
CA ARG A 414 3.69 10.62 -21.37
C ARG A 414 4.49 9.34 -21.32
N ARG A 415 3.93 8.32 -21.96
CA ARG A 415 4.52 6.98 -21.97
C ARG A 415 4.90 6.52 -20.55
N GLY A 416 3.96 6.70 -19.60
CA GLY A 416 4.10 6.34 -18.22
C GLY A 416 5.13 7.15 -17.40
N ARG A 417 5.65 8.26 -17.92
CA ARG A 417 6.68 9.09 -17.24
C ARG A 417 6.20 10.51 -17.03
N TRP A 418 6.57 11.11 -15.93
CA TRP A 418 6.29 12.51 -15.65
C TRP A 418 6.91 13.43 -16.72
N VAL A 419 6.12 14.44 -17.16
CA VAL A 419 6.56 15.51 -18.07
C VAL A 419 6.41 16.90 -17.44
N VAL A 420 6.09 16.95 -16.16
CA VAL A 420 5.94 18.16 -15.34
C VAL A 420 6.93 18.15 -14.19
#